data_a86d7cd270cf85a52c1a2a1acf5ec00f
#
_entry.id   a86d7cd270cf85a52c1a2a1acf5ec00f
#
_cell.length_a   1.000
_cell.length_b   1.000
_cell.length_c   1.000
_cell.angle_alpha   90.00
_cell.angle_beta   90.00
_cell.angle_gamma   90.00
#
_symmetry.space_group_name_H-M   'P 1'
#
loop_
_entity.id
_entity.type
_entity.pdbx_description
1 polymer ?
#
loop_
_entity_poly.entity_id
_entity_poly.type
_entity_poly.pdbx_seq_one_letter_code
_entity_poly.pdbx_strand_id
1 'polypeptide(L)'
;MRSILVAALLILLQPSLALSQTACGEAEKIKINMAVQGNQPWFRGLSWRGHITEIWVHKRTREFIAFVVYPNSTLCVVDAGGYAETTSLFEASKEEKK
;
A
#
# COMPACT_ATOMS: atom_id res chain seq x y z
N MET A 1 9.23 -4.48 -42.14
CA MET A 1 10.09 -3.95 -41.12
C MET A 1 9.47 -2.82 -40.34
N ARG A 2 8.81 -1.85 -40.98
CA ARG A 2 8.18 -0.74 -40.27
C ARG A 2 7.07 -1.18 -39.31
N SER A 3 6.26 -2.18 -39.70
CA SER A 3 5.19 -2.68 -38.85
C SER A 3 5.70 -3.39 -37.61
N ILE A 4 6.88 -4.01 -37.66
CA ILE A 4 7.50 -4.68 -36.52
C ILE A 4 7.98 -3.64 -35.50
N LEU A 5 8.53 -2.50 -35.96
CA LEU A 5 8.98 -1.44 -35.07
C LEU A 5 7.81 -0.77 -34.34
N VAL A 6 6.68 -0.57 -35.02
CA VAL A 6 5.48 -0.02 -34.42
C VAL A 6 4.91 -0.95 -33.36
N ALA A 7 4.87 -2.26 -33.66
CA ALA A 7 4.39 -3.25 -32.71
C ALA A 7 5.27 -3.30 -31.45
N ALA A 8 6.58 -3.22 -31.61
CA ALA A 8 7.52 -3.21 -30.48
C ALA A 8 7.31 -1.97 -29.59
N LEU A 9 7.05 -0.82 -30.22
CA LEU A 9 6.79 0.41 -29.48
C LEU A 9 5.53 0.31 -28.65
N LEU A 10 4.46 -0.29 -29.19
CA LEU A 10 3.20 -0.48 -28.46
C LEU A 10 3.37 -1.42 -27.29
N ILE A 11 4.19 -2.47 -27.43
CA ILE A 11 4.47 -3.39 -26.34
C ILE A 11 5.20 -2.68 -25.20
N LEU A 12 6.11 -1.79 -25.49
CA LEU A 12 6.85 -1.02 -24.47
C LEU A 12 5.95 -0.09 -23.66
N LEU A 13 4.82 0.35 -24.21
CA LEU A 13 3.88 1.21 -23.50
C LEU A 13 2.95 0.43 -22.57
N GLN A 14 2.73 -0.86 -22.83
CA GLN A 14 1.83 -1.69 -22.02
C GLN A 14 2.26 -1.89 -20.57
N PRO A 15 3.56 -2.07 -20.23
CA PRO A 15 3.97 -2.26 -18.85
C PRO A 15 3.56 -1.13 -17.90
N SER A 16 3.52 0.13 -18.36
CA SER A 16 3.13 1.23 -17.51
C SER A 16 1.65 1.18 -17.11
N LEU A 17 0.79 0.58 -17.92
CA LEU A 17 -0.61 0.35 -17.57
C LEU A 17 -0.76 -0.76 -16.53
N ALA A 18 0.06 -1.82 -16.64
CA ALA A 18 0.05 -2.91 -15.68
C ALA A 18 0.46 -2.45 -14.27
N LEU A 19 1.38 -1.48 -14.17
CA LEU A 19 1.84 -0.95 -12.89
C LEU A 19 0.77 -0.14 -12.14
N SER A 20 -0.29 0.29 -12.82
CA SER A 20 -1.37 1.02 -12.19
C SER A 20 -2.42 0.13 -11.54
N GLN A 21 -2.33 -1.18 -11.75
CA GLN A 21 -3.28 -2.12 -11.17
C GLN A 21 -3.02 -2.36 -9.69
N THR A 22 -4.11 -2.43 -8.92
CA THR A 22 -4.05 -2.74 -7.49
C THR A 22 -3.59 -4.18 -7.29
N ALA A 23 -2.59 -4.37 -6.42
CA ALA A 23 -2.11 -5.70 -6.08
C ALA A 23 -2.99 -6.30 -4.98
N CYS A 24 -3.58 -7.45 -5.25
CA CYS A 24 -4.43 -8.17 -4.31
C CYS A 24 -3.94 -9.59 -4.09
N GLY A 25 -4.27 -10.16 -2.93
CA GLY A 25 -3.93 -11.54 -2.61
C GLY A 25 -4.54 -11.95 -1.28
N GLU A 26 -4.19 -13.15 -0.82
CA GLU A 26 -4.67 -13.67 0.46
C GLU A 26 -4.07 -12.88 1.61
N ALA A 27 -4.93 -12.31 2.47
CA ALA A 27 -4.52 -11.40 3.52
C ALA A 27 -3.49 -12.01 4.48
N GLU A 28 -3.75 -13.20 4.97
CA GLU A 28 -2.87 -13.83 5.96
C GLU A 28 -1.46 -14.07 5.42
N LYS A 29 -1.35 -14.55 4.19
CA LYS A 29 -0.05 -14.80 3.57
C LYS A 29 0.72 -13.51 3.35
N ILE A 30 0.05 -12.47 2.88
CA ILE A 30 0.68 -11.18 2.63
C ILE A 30 1.16 -10.55 3.94
N LYS A 31 0.34 -10.60 4.99
CA LYS A 31 0.71 -10.05 6.30
C LYS A 31 1.90 -10.77 6.91
N ILE A 32 1.93 -12.10 6.84
CA ILE A 32 3.06 -12.87 7.33
C ILE A 32 4.34 -12.48 6.60
N ASN A 33 4.27 -12.37 5.28
CA ASN A 33 5.42 -11.98 4.48
C ASN A 33 5.91 -10.57 4.83
N MET A 34 4.99 -9.62 5.01
CA MET A 34 5.35 -8.27 5.41
C MET A 34 6.00 -8.24 6.80
N ALA A 35 5.49 -9.03 7.73
CA ALA A 35 6.04 -9.10 9.08
C ALA A 35 7.46 -9.67 9.07
N VAL A 36 7.71 -10.71 8.27
CA VAL A 36 9.04 -11.30 8.12
C VAL A 36 10.04 -10.29 7.58
N GLN A 37 9.60 -9.40 6.69
CA GLN A 37 10.45 -8.37 6.12
C GLN A 37 10.73 -7.20 7.06
N GLY A 38 10.09 -7.14 8.21
CA GLY A 38 10.30 -6.08 9.19
C GLY A 38 9.21 -5.02 9.26
N ASN A 39 8.12 -5.23 8.55
CA ASN A 39 6.97 -4.34 8.62
C ASN A 39 6.10 -4.68 9.83
N GLN A 40 5.47 -3.68 10.40
CA GLN A 40 4.59 -3.87 11.54
C GLN A 40 3.33 -3.02 11.40
N PRO A 41 2.21 -3.47 11.94
CA PRO A 41 0.98 -2.68 11.88
C PRO A 41 1.13 -1.39 12.66
N TRP A 42 0.66 -0.32 12.06
CA TRP A 42 0.74 1.02 12.63
C TRP A 42 -0.64 1.63 12.83
N PHE A 43 -1.56 1.35 11.93
CA PHE A 43 -2.93 1.83 11.97
C PHE A 43 -3.87 0.72 11.52
N ARG A 44 -5.05 0.64 12.14
CA ARG A 44 -6.10 -0.27 11.72
C ARG A 44 -7.45 0.37 12.01
N GLY A 45 -8.34 0.35 11.03
CA GLY A 45 -9.66 0.90 11.18
C GLY A 45 -10.69 0.10 10.40
N LEU A 46 -11.92 0.09 10.89
CA LEU A 46 -13.04 -0.53 10.21
C LEU A 46 -13.76 0.53 9.38
N SER A 47 -13.81 0.31 8.08
CA SER A 47 -14.49 1.20 7.16
C SER A 47 -16.01 1.11 7.31
N TRP A 48 -16.69 2.21 7.05
CA TRP A 48 -18.15 2.22 6.98
C TRP A 48 -18.71 1.25 5.94
N ARG A 49 -17.87 0.85 4.97
CA ARG A 49 -18.22 -0.11 3.92
C ARG A 49 -18.04 -1.57 4.35
N GLY A 50 -17.55 -1.81 5.55
CA GLY A 50 -17.41 -3.16 6.09
C GLY A 50 -16.10 -3.86 5.79
N HIS A 51 -15.08 -3.14 5.31
CA HIS A 51 -13.74 -3.70 5.16
C HIS A 51 -12.77 -3.04 6.14
N ILE A 52 -11.64 -3.67 6.36
CA ILE A 52 -10.62 -3.17 7.27
C ILE A 52 -9.55 -2.42 6.47
N THR A 53 -9.21 -1.22 6.91
CA THR A 53 -8.09 -0.45 6.35
C THR A 53 -6.93 -0.53 7.32
N GLU A 54 -5.74 -0.86 6.82
CA GLU A 54 -4.53 -0.95 7.63
C GLU A 54 -3.38 -0.23 6.96
N ILE A 55 -2.50 0.30 7.79
CA ILE A 55 -1.23 0.87 7.34
C ILE A 55 -0.13 0.18 8.13
N TRP A 56 0.82 -0.42 7.43
CA TRP A 56 1.98 -1.06 8.03
C TRP A 56 3.22 -0.27 7.67
N VAL A 57 4.15 -0.19 8.61
CA VAL A 57 5.38 0.60 8.46
C VAL A 57 6.59 -0.27 8.75
N HIS A 58 7.61 -0.13 7.92
CA HIS A 58 8.88 -0.81 8.15
C HIS A 58 9.63 -0.13 9.31
N LYS A 59 10.07 -0.93 10.27
CA LYS A 59 10.73 -0.43 11.48
C LYS A 59 11.93 0.46 11.22
N ARG A 60 12.71 0.11 10.21
CA ARG A 60 14.00 0.74 9.95
C ARG A 60 13.96 1.76 8.83
N THR A 61 13.34 1.41 7.72
CA THR A 61 13.33 2.26 6.53
C THR A 61 12.24 3.31 6.56
N ARG A 62 11.20 3.11 7.37
CA ARG A 62 10.03 3.98 7.46
C ARG A 62 9.19 3.98 6.18
N GLU A 63 9.37 2.99 5.36
CA GLU A 63 8.48 2.76 4.23
C GLU A 63 7.14 2.26 4.75
N PHE A 64 6.05 2.62 4.06
CA PHE A 64 4.72 2.20 4.49
C PHE A 64 3.95 1.55 3.36
N ILE A 65 3.00 0.71 3.75
CA ILE A 65 2.07 0.05 2.84
C ILE A 65 0.68 0.24 3.42
N ALA A 66 -0.21 0.83 2.63
CA ALA A 66 -1.61 0.99 3.00
C ALA A 66 -2.44 0.00 2.19
N PHE A 67 -3.32 -0.73 2.86
CA PHE A 67 -4.13 -1.74 2.18
C PHE A 67 -5.49 -1.88 2.85
N VAL A 68 -6.39 -2.55 2.15
CA VAL A 68 -7.71 -2.90 2.67
C VAL A 68 -7.84 -4.41 2.70
N VAL A 69 -8.54 -4.92 3.71
CA VAL A 69 -8.85 -6.35 3.85
C VAL A 69 -10.36 -6.49 3.80
N TYR A 70 -10.83 -7.25 2.83
CA TYR A 70 -12.26 -7.50 2.64
C TYR A 70 -12.71 -8.69 3.50
N PRO A 71 -14.03 -8.83 3.74
CA PRO A 71 -14.56 -9.93 4.56
C PRO A 71 -14.19 -11.32 4.06
N ASN A 72 -13.91 -11.47 2.77
CA ASN A 72 -13.48 -12.75 2.19
C ASN A 72 -11.98 -13.03 2.35
N SER A 73 -11.29 -12.25 3.19
CA SER A 73 -9.85 -12.38 3.45
C SER A 73 -8.95 -12.00 2.28
N THR A 74 -9.47 -11.20 1.36
CA THR A 74 -8.67 -10.64 0.27
C THR A 74 -8.08 -9.31 0.70
N LEU A 75 -6.76 -9.16 0.58
CA LEU A 75 -6.03 -7.94 0.87
C LEU A 75 -5.66 -7.27 -0.44
N CYS A 76 -5.96 -5.98 -0.57
CA CYS A 76 -5.57 -5.20 -1.75
C CYS A 76 -4.79 -3.97 -1.32
N VAL A 77 -3.58 -3.82 -1.86
CA VAL A 77 -2.74 -2.66 -1.59
C VAL A 77 -3.32 -1.46 -2.32
N VAL A 78 -3.54 -0.37 -1.60
CA VAL A 78 -4.11 0.85 -2.18
C VAL A 78 -3.09 1.97 -2.29
N ASP A 79 -2.01 1.92 -1.49
CA ASP A 79 -0.97 2.93 -1.54
C ASP A 79 0.30 2.40 -0.87
N ALA A 80 1.43 3.00 -1.20
CA ALA A 80 2.71 2.68 -0.60
C ALA A 80 3.66 3.86 -0.79
N GLY A 81 4.61 4.02 0.13
CA GLY A 81 5.55 5.12 0.04
C GLY A 81 6.60 5.05 1.13
N GLY A 82 7.30 6.15 1.35
CA GLY A 82 8.33 6.26 2.35
C GLY A 82 8.07 7.38 3.36
N TYR A 83 9.01 7.56 4.27
CA TYR A 83 9.01 8.64 5.25
C TYR A 83 7.81 8.63 6.19
N ALA A 84 7.32 7.44 6.55
CA ALA A 84 6.23 7.33 7.50
C ALA A 84 6.66 7.86 8.87
N GLU A 85 5.85 8.75 9.44
CA GLU A 85 6.12 9.33 10.75
C GLU A 85 4.82 9.79 11.41
N THR A 86 4.86 10.02 12.72
CA THR A 86 3.74 10.65 13.41
C THR A 86 3.59 12.07 12.89
N THR A 87 2.39 12.44 12.46
CA THR A 87 2.20 13.73 11.81
C THR A 87 2.47 14.90 12.76
N SER A 88 3.13 15.92 12.25
CA SER A 88 3.36 17.14 12.97
C SER A 88 2.05 17.88 13.29
N LEU A 89 1.02 17.70 12.48
CA LEU A 89 -0.30 18.26 12.72
C LEU A 89 -0.91 17.70 14.00
N PHE A 90 -0.72 16.42 14.26
CA PHE A 90 -1.21 15.77 15.45
C PHE A 90 -0.50 16.32 16.70
N GLU A 91 0.79 16.52 16.62
CA GLU A 91 1.58 17.09 17.71
C GLU A 91 1.23 18.55 17.99
N ALA A 92 1.04 19.33 16.93
CA ALA A 92 0.61 20.72 17.05
C ALA A 92 -0.76 20.82 17.74
N SER A 93 -1.67 19.91 17.40
CA SER A 93 -2.99 19.85 18.03
C SER A 93 -2.91 19.58 19.53
N LYS A 94 -1.96 18.75 19.96
CA LYS A 94 -1.73 18.49 21.38
C LYS A 94 -1.21 19.71 22.12
N GLU A 95 -0.34 20.47 21.48
CA GLU A 95 0.20 21.71 22.08
C GLU A 95 -0.87 22.77 22.24
N GLU A 96 -1.76 22.91 21.29
CA GLU A 96 -2.85 23.88 21.37
C GLU A 96 -3.80 23.61 22.53
N LYS A 97 -3.95 22.37 22.93
CA LYS A 97 -4.82 21.99 24.05
C LYS A 97 -4.25 22.32 25.41
N LYS A 98 -3.01 22.70 25.47
CA LYS A 98 -2.36 23.14 26.69
C LYS A 98 -2.58 24.62 26.94
#